data_d7636c9eeb7ff9831aab7b0966ac3159
#
_entry.id   d7636c9eeb7ff9831aab7b0966ac3159
#
_cell.length_a   1.000
_cell.length_b   1.000
_cell.length_c   1.000
_cell.angle_alpha   90.00
_cell.angle_beta   90.00
_cell.angle_gamma   90.00
#
_symmetry.space_group_name_H-M   'P 1'
#
loop_
_entity.id
_entity.type
_entity.pdbx_description
1 polymer ?
#
loop_
_entity_poly.entity_id
_entity_poly.type
_entity_poly.pdbx_seq_one_letter_code
_entity_poly.pdbx_strand_id
1 'polypeptide(L)'
;MADSKIYYSIKEVSEMTELPFSTLRYWEEQFEQLDPRKDGHNNRYYTKENIEFIKRVKYIRDNLKITRIDAIRRELKNENRQVDLRIRVAESLQRIRQELVEIRSYI
;
A
#
# COMPACT_ATOMS: atom_id res chain seq x y z
N MET A 1 -2.44 6.24 23.48
CA MET A 1 -2.84 6.73 22.17
C MET A 1 -2.40 5.78 21.10
N ALA A 2 -3.33 5.32 20.32
CA ALA A 2 -3.08 4.31 19.28
C ALA A 2 -2.05 4.76 18.23
N ASP A 3 -1.92 6.07 18.01
CA ASP A 3 -1.09 6.63 16.96
C ASP A 3 0.41 6.62 17.24
N SER A 4 0.81 6.29 18.48
CA SER A 4 2.22 6.23 18.85
C SER A 4 2.88 4.89 18.51
N LYS A 5 2.10 3.89 18.11
CA LYS A 5 2.64 2.57 17.80
C LYS A 5 3.26 2.56 16.39
N ILE A 6 4.55 2.25 16.32
CA ILE A 6 5.32 2.26 15.07
C ILE A 6 5.41 0.85 14.47
N TYR A 7 5.52 -0.17 15.33
CA TYR A 7 5.72 -1.55 14.91
C TYR A 7 4.65 -2.46 15.47
N TYR A 8 4.31 -3.48 14.69
CA TYR A 8 3.33 -4.50 15.02
C TYR A 8 3.97 -5.87 14.88
N SER A 9 3.68 -6.77 15.81
CA SER A 9 4.16 -8.16 15.73
C SER A 9 3.38 -8.93 14.65
N ILE A 10 3.91 -10.08 14.23
CA ILE A 10 3.21 -10.94 13.27
C ILE A 10 1.86 -11.41 13.84
N LYS A 11 1.78 -11.63 15.15
CA LYS A 11 0.53 -12.01 15.80
C LYS A 11 -0.52 -10.90 15.67
N GLU A 12 -0.12 -9.67 15.93
CA GLU A 12 -1.02 -8.52 15.79
C GLU A 12 -1.48 -8.34 14.34
N VAL A 13 -0.56 -8.44 13.39
CA VAL A 13 -0.87 -8.33 11.97
C VAL A 13 -1.80 -9.44 11.52
N SER A 14 -1.58 -10.67 12.00
CA SER A 14 -2.44 -11.81 11.72
C SER A 14 -3.87 -11.54 12.21
N GLU A 15 -4.01 -11.01 13.41
CA GLU A 15 -5.32 -10.66 13.97
C GLU A 15 -5.99 -9.52 13.20
N MET A 16 -5.25 -8.49 12.84
CA MET A 16 -5.76 -7.33 12.11
C MET A 16 -6.19 -7.66 10.69
N THR A 17 -5.51 -8.58 10.04
CA THR A 17 -5.75 -8.92 8.62
C THR A 17 -6.53 -10.20 8.43
N GLU A 18 -6.72 -10.98 9.51
CA GLU A 18 -7.36 -12.30 9.47
C GLU A 18 -6.62 -13.28 8.55
N LEU A 19 -5.30 -13.15 8.49
CA LEU A 19 -4.43 -14.02 7.70
C LEU A 19 -3.56 -14.88 8.60
N PRO A 20 -3.37 -16.17 8.27
CA PRO A 20 -2.47 -17.03 9.04
C PRO A 20 -1.01 -16.60 8.89
N PHE A 21 -0.20 -16.95 9.87
CA PHE A 21 1.24 -16.64 9.87
C PHE A 21 1.93 -17.17 8.62
N SER A 22 1.56 -18.35 8.15
CA SER A 22 2.15 -18.96 6.96
C SER A 22 1.94 -18.10 5.72
N THR A 23 0.76 -17.51 5.57
CA THR A 23 0.48 -16.62 4.45
C THR A 23 1.31 -15.34 4.54
N LEU A 24 1.42 -14.75 5.72
CA LEU A 24 2.21 -13.55 5.94
C LEU A 24 3.69 -13.79 5.62
N ARG A 25 4.24 -14.92 6.05
CA ARG A 25 5.62 -15.32 5.77
C ARG A 25 5.83 -15.58 4.28
N TYR A 26 4.88 -16.22 3.63
CA TYR A 26 4.94 -16.50 2.20
C TYR A 26 4.96 -15.19 1.40
N TRP A 27 4.10 -14.24 1.72
CA TRP A 27 4.04 -12.95 1.04
C TRP A 27 5.31 -12.13 1.28
N GLU A 28 5.89 -12.22 2.47
CA GLU A 28 7.17 -11.58 2.77
C GLU A 28 8.27 -12.04 1.79
N GLU A 29 8.28 -13.33 1.44
CA GLU A 29 9.22 -13.88 0.48
C GLU A 29 8.91 -13.45 -0.95
N GLN A 30 7.65 -13.28 -1.28
CA GLN A 30 7.21 -13.01 -2.65
C GLN A 30 7.20 -11.53 -3.02
N PHE A 31 7.10 -10.63 -2.05
CA PHE A 31 7.01 -9.19 -2.30
C PHE A 31 8.15 -8.45 -1.62
N GLU A 32 9.02 -7.83 -2.42
CA GLU A 32 10.14 -7.04 -1.90
C GLU A 32 9.67 -5.83 -1.07
N GLN A 33 8.50 -5.28 -1.41
CA GLN A 33 7.93 -4.15 -0.69
C GLN A 33 7.57 -4.51 0.75
N LEU A 34 7.34 -5.78 1.02
CA LEU A 34 7.02 -6.28 2.35
C LEU A 34 8.29 -6.77 3.01
N ASP A 35 9.02 -5.84 3.63
CA ASP A 35 10.30 -6.11 4.26
C ASP A 35 10.22 -5.75 5.76
N PRO A 36 9.63 -6.63 6.59
CA PRO A 36 9.52 -6.35 8.02
C PRO A 36 10.90 -6.40 8.69
N ARG A 37 11.07 -5.60 9.72
CA ARG A 37 12.29 -5.67 10.53
C ARG A 37 12.29 -6.95 11.35
N LYS A 38 13.48 -7.55 11.49
CA LYS A 38 13.69 -8.74 12.31
C LYS A 38 14.71 -8.41 13.38
N ASP A 39 14.46 -8.90 14.61
CA ASP A 39 15.44 -8.79 15.69
C ASP A 39 16.38 -10.00 15.69
N GLY A 40 17.27 -10.08 16.70
CA GLY A 40 18.22 -11.19 16.83
C GLY A 40 17.57 -12.55 17.09
N HIS A 41 16.27 -12.59 17.37
CA HIS A 41 15.51 -13.82 17.64
C HIS A 41 14.55 -14.16 16.50
N ASN A 42 14.69 -13.54 15.32
CA ASN A 42 13.82 -13.71 14.15
C ASN A 42 12.37 -13.26 14.38
N ASN A 43 12.13 -12.42 15.37
CA ASN A 43 10.81 -11.81 15.52
C ASN A 43 10.63 -10.75 14.44
N ARG A 44 9.46 -10.75 13.81
CA ARG A 44 9.13 -9.82 12.73
C ARG A 44 8.37 -8.62 13.28
N TYR A 45 8.74 -7.44 12.81
CA TYR A 45 8.09 -6.18 13.18
C TYR A 45 7.63 -5.47 11.93
N TYR A 46 6.32 -5.26 11.83
CA TYR A 46 5.66 -4.68 10.65
C TYR A 46 5.30 -3.23 10.92
N THR A 47 5.46 -2.37 9.92
CA THR A 47 5.02 -0.98 9.97
C THR A 47 3.57 -0.85 9.49
N LYS A 48 2.99 0.33 9.64
CA LYS A 48 1.65 0.62 9.10
C LYS A 48 1.64 0.46 7.57
N GLU A 49 2.70 0.86 6.90
CA GLU A 49 2.85 0.71 5.45
C GLU A 49 2.86 -0.75 5.04
N ASN A 50 3.55 -1.61 5.80
CA ASN A 50 3.52 -3.05 5.59
C ASN A 50 2.10 -3.60 5.71
N ILE A 51 1.36 -3.16 6.73
CA ILE A 51 0.00 -3.62 6.98
C ILE A 51 -0.93 -3.19 5.84
N GLU A 52 -0.83 -1.95 5.38
CA GLU A 52 -1.61 -1.46 4.25
C GLU A 52 -1.31 -2.25 2.97
N PHE A 53 -0.04 -2.56 2.74
CA PHE A 53 0.37 -3.39 1.61
C PHE A 53 -0.26 -4.78 1.70
N ILE A 54 -0.21 -5.42 2.87
CA ILE A 54 -0.80 -6.74 3.11
C ILE A 54 -2.31 -6.71 2.83
N LYS A 55 -3.00 -5.67 3.29
CA LYS A 55 -4.43 -5.51 3.06
C LYS A 55 -4.76 -5.36 1.56
N ARG A 56 -3.92 -4.67 0.80
CA ARG A 56 -4.09 -4.55 -0.66
C ARG A 56 -3.93 -5.89 -1.35
N VAL A 57 -2.88 -6.65 -0.99
CA VAL A 57 -2.66 -7.98 -1.56
C VAL A 57 -3.84 -8.89 -1.23
N LYS A 58 -4.31 -8.84 0.00
CA LYS A 58 -5.50 -9.61 0.42
C LYS A 58 -6.73 -9.24 -0.41
N TYR A 59 -6.96 -7.96 -0.61
CA TYR A 59 -8.08 -7.47 -1.42
C TYR A 59 -7.99 -7.98 -2.86
N ILE A 60 -6.82 -7.90 -3.48
CA ILE A 60 -6.61 -8.38 -4.85
C ILE A 60 -6.91 -9.89 -4.93
N ARG A 61 -6.40 -10.66 -3.97
CA ARG A 61 -6.62 -12.09 -3.94
C ARG A 61 -8.11 -12.44 -3.74
N ASP A 62 -8.75 -11.83 -2.77
CA ASP A 62 -10.07 -12.25 -2.29
C ASP A 62 -11.21 -11.59 -3.08
N ASN A 63 -11.08 -10.32 -3.43
CA ASN A 63 -12.15 -9.56 -4.09
C ASN A 63 -12.01 -9.57 -5.60
N LEU A 64 -10.80 -9.42 -6.12
CA LEU A 64 -10.55 -9.47 -7.57
C LEU A 64 -10.30 -10.88 -8.08
N LYS A 65 -10.18 -11.86 -7.16
CA LYS A 65 -9.96 -13.27 -7.49
C LYS A 65 -8.67 -13.54 -8.26
N ILE A 66 -7.66 -12.73 -8.03
CA ILE A 66 -6.34 -12.88 -8.64
C ILE A 66 -5.46 -13.59 -7.62
N THR A 67 -5.11 -14.86 -7.88
CA THR A 67 -4.41 -15.70 -6.90
C THR A 67 -2.94 -15.93 -7.23
N ARG A 68 -2.53 -15.73 -8.48
CA ARG A 68 -1.13 -15.92 -8.88
C ARG A 68 -0.30 -14.72 -8.47
N ILE A 69 0.87 -14.98 -7.92
CA ILE A 69 1.76 -13.93 -7.40
C ILE A 69 2.18 -12.95 -8.50
N ASP A 70 2.54 -13.45 -9.67
CA ASP A 70 2.93 -12.59 -10.80
C ASP A 70 1.77 -11.68 -11.25
N ALA A 71 0.55 -12.20 -11.24
CA ALA A 71 -0.64 -11.42 -11.58
C ALA A 71 -0.96 -10.38 -10.50
N ILE A 72 -0.78 -10.72 -9.24
CA ILE A 72 -0.94 -9.76 -8.13
C ILE A 72 0.08 -8.63 -8.25
N ARG A 73 1.34 -8.95 -8.57
CA ARG A 73 2.37 -7.93 -8.78
C ARG A 73 2.01 -6.97 -9.90
N ARG A 74 1.46 -7.49 -11.00
CA ARG A 74 1.01 -6.66 -12.12
C ARG A 74 -0.13 -5.74 -11.72
N GLU A 75 -1.08 -6.26 -10.95
CA GLU A 75 -2.21 -5.47 -10.47
C GLU A 75 -1.75 -4.34 -9.53
N LEU A 76 -0.80 -4.62 -8.64
CA LEU A 76 -0.23 -3.60 -7.76
C LEU A 76 0.44 -2.48 -8.55
N LYS A 77 1.20 -2.82 -9.58
CA LYS A 77 1.84 -1.83 -10.45
C LYS A 77 0.81 -1.00 -11.21
N ASN A 78 -0.25 -1.63 -11.67
CA ASN A 78 -1.32 -0.95 -12.40
C ASN A 78 -2.05 0.04 -11.50
N GLU A 79 -2.38 -0.34 -10.28
CA GLU A 79 -3.01 0.54 -9.31
C GLU A 79 -2.13 1.75 -8.99
N ASN A 80 -0.83 1.54 -8.77
CA ASN A 80 0.11 2.62 -8.49
C ASN A 80 0.20 3.60 -9.66
N ARG A 81 0.22 3.07 -10.89
CA ARG A 81 0.27 3.89 -12.10
C ARG A 81 -0.98 4.75 -12.25
N GLN A 82 -2.15 4.21 -11.95
CA GLN A 82 -3.41 4.95 -12.00
C GLN A 82 -3.48 6.04 -10.95
N VAL A 83 -3.00 5.78 -9.75
CA VAL A 83 -2.94 6.77 -8.68
C VAL A 83 -2.02 7.92 -9.09
N ASP A 84 -0.83 7.63 -9.61
CA ASP A 84 0.11 8.63 -10.08
C ASP A 84 -0.49 9.48 -11.19
N LEU A 85 -1.20 8.87 -12.13
CA LEU A 85 -1.85 9.58 -13.22
C LEU A 85 -2.94 10.53 -12.69
N ARG A 86 -3.74 10.07 -11.74
CA ARG A 86 -4.78 10.90 -11.11
C ARG A 86 -4.19 12.11 -10.40
N ILE A 87 -3.08 11.93 -9.71
CA ILE A 87 -2.37 13.03 -9.05
C ILE A 87 -1.88 14.04 -10.07
N ARG A 88 -1.24 13.60 -11.14
CA ARG A 88 -0.74 14.49 -12.21
C ARG A 88 -1.86 15.27 -12.88
N VAL A 89 -2.99 14.61 -13.15
CA VAL A 89 -4.15 15.27 -13.75
C VAL A 89 -4.72 16.33 -12.80
N ALA A 90 -4.87 15.99 -11.52
CA ALA A 90 -5.35 16.93 -10.51
C ALA A 90 -4.45 18.16 -10.40
N GLU A 91 -3.13 17.98 -10.38
CA GLU A 91 -2.17 19.07 -10.34
C GLU A 91 -2.24 19.96 -11.59
N SER A 92 -2.39 19.35 -12.77
CA SER A 92 -2.54 20.09 -14.04
C SER A 92 -3.80 20.94 -14.05
N LEU A 93 -4.93 20.38 -13.59
CA LEU A 93 -6.18 21.10 -13.50
C LEU A 93 -6.10 22.27 -12.53
N GLN A 94 -5.41 22.10 -11.41
CA GLN A 94 -5.22 23.16 -10.43
C GLN A 94 -4.39 24.30 -11.01
N ARG A 95 -3.33 24.01 -11.76
CA ARG A 95 -2.52 25.02 -12.43
C ARG A 95 -3.31 25.80 -13.47
N ILE A 96 -4.10 25.12 -14.28
CA ILE A 96 -4.96 25.76 -15.29
C ILE A 96 -5.96 26.70 -14.62
N ARG A 97 -6.59 26.27 -13.53
CA ARG A 97 -7.53 27.08 -12.76
C ARG A 97 -6.87 28.34 -12.23
N GLN A 98 -5.64 28.22 -11.73
CA GLN A 98 -4.88 29.34 -11.19
C GLN A 98 -4.51 30.36 -12.30
N GLU A 99 -4.08 29.88 -13.45
CA GLU A 99 -3.78 30.71 -14.62
C GLU A 99 -5.02 31.51 -15.10
N LEU A 100 -6.18 30.84 -15.11
CA LEU A 100 -7.43 31.49 -15.48
C LEU A 100 -7.83 32.59 -14.49
N VAL A 101 -7.61 32.38 -13.20
CA VAL A 101 -7.85 33.39 -12.17
C VAL A 101 -6.94 34.60 -12.39
N GLU A 102 -5.66 34.38 -12.68
CA GLU A 102 -4.70 35.45 -12.95
C GLU A 102 -5.10 36.27 -14.19
N ILE A 103 -5.49 35.60 -15.27
CA ILE A 103 -5.97 36.29 -16.49
C ILE A 103 -7.20 37.14 -16.16
N ARG A 104 -8.13 36.59 -15.37
CA ARG A 104 -9.34 37.29 -14.97
C ARG A 104 -9.03 38.57 -14.19
N SER A 105 -7.95 38.55 -13.39
CA SER A 105 -7.58 39.72 -12.59
C SER A 105 -7.03 40.88 -13.42
N TYR A 106 -6.62 40.65 -14.67
CA TYR A 106 -6.15 41.69 -15.60
C TYR A 106 -7.28 42.33 -16.41
N ILE A 107 -8.46 41.79 -16.35
CA ILE A 107 -9.63 42.29 -17.05
C ILE A 107 -10.51 43.09 -16.09
#